data_313ef3fd19a9228bd3575c996b113343
#
_entry.id   313ef3fd19a9228bd3575c996b113343
#
_cell.length_a   1.000
_cell.length_b   1.000
_cell.length_c   1.000
_cell.angle_alpha   90.00
_cell.angle_beta   90.00
_cell.angle_gamma   90.00
#
_symmetry.space_group_name_H-M   'P 1'
#
loop_
_entity.id
_entity.type
_entity.pdbx_description
1 polymer ?
#
loop_
_entity_poly.entity_id
_entity_poly.type
_entity_poly.pdbx_seq_one_letter_code
_entity_poly.pdbx_strand_id
1 'polypeptide(L)'
;MKNHSIKDLLLSTKTMSKVTINGWVRTFRANRFIALNDGSSISSVQCVVDFENFDESILKKINTGTSLEITGDLVESQGSGQKLEIIVSDLRVLGECDSEEFPIQPKKHSFEFLRDNAHLRTRTNTFSAIMRLRSSLSFAVHNYFNSNGFYYVHTPIITSSDAEGAGEQFRVTTLNPKNPPLDEKSEVDFTKDFFGKETSLTVSGQLEAETYAMSLGKVYTFGPTFRAENSNTSRHLSEFWMIEPEVAFMDLHGNMDLAESFLKYLLQYIVKNNIDDLEFLEQRLIKEDKAKPQNLRSEMTLIEKIKFVINNDFKRISYTEAFEILKNCKSNKKKKFKYLIENWGADLQSEHERYLVEKHFKCPVIIYDYPAKIKAFYMKLNEDNKTVKAMDILFPGIGEIVGGSQREERLDVLNKKMNDLGVNPNDLWWYTDLRKFGTAKHSGFGLGFERLIMFATGMSNIRDVIPFPRTPQNAEF
;
A
#
# COMPACT_ATOMS: atom_id res chain seq x y z
N MET A 1 -20.66 15.09 -28.45
CA MET A 1 -20.00 13.86 -28.92
C MET A 1 -19.54 13.06 -27.70
N LYS A 2 -19.54 11.74 -27.75
CA LYS A 2 -19.04 10.92 -26.63
C LYS A 2 -17.51 10.92 -26.65
N ASN A 3 -16.87 11.44 -25.62
CA ASN A 3 -15.41 11.35 -25.48
C ASN A 3 -15.02 9.90 -25.24
N HIS A 4 -14.05 9.40 -26.00
CA HIS A 4 -13.49 8.06 -25.84
C HIS A 4 -12.29 8.10 -24.90
N SER A 5 -12.09 7.08 -24.08
CA SER A 5 -10.81 6.92 -23.37
C SER A 5 -9.75 6.41 -24.36
N ILE A 6 -8.51 6.85 -24.16
CA ILE A 6 -7.37 6.38 -24.97
C ILE A 6 -7.21 4.86 -24.81
N LYS A 7 -7.43 4.33 -23.61
CA LYS A 7 -7.41 2.87 -23.35
C LYS A 7 -8.40 2.12 -24.24
N ASP A 8 -9.65 2.58 -24.35
CA ASP A 8 -10.68 1.92 -25.14
C ASP A 8 -10.35 1.94 -26.63
N LEU A 9 -9.79 3.06 -27.12
CA LEU A 9 -9.33 3.16 -28.50
C LEU A 9 -8.17 2.23 -28.82
N LEU A 10 -7.17 2.15 -27.93
CA LEU A 10 -6.02 1.26 -28.12
C LEU A 10 -6.38 -0.23 -28.06
N LEU A 11 -7.44 -0.58 -27.34
CA LEU A 11 -7.99 -1.94 -27.27
C LEU A 11 -8.96 -2.25 -28.42
N SER A 12 -9.37 -1.24 -29.20
CA SER A 12 -10.26 -1.45 -30.34
C SER A 12 -9.60 -2.33 -31.40
N THR A 13 -10.40 -3.20 -32.00
CA THR A 13 -10.03 -4.01 -33.18
C THR A 13 -10.57 -3.41 -34.48
N LYS A 14 -11.26 -2.26 -34.41
CA LYS A 14 -11.91 -1.61 -35.54
C LYS A 14 -11.48 -0.16 -35.67
N THR A 15 -11.35 0.28 -36.89
CA THR A 15 -11.25 1.69 -37.25
C THR A 15 -12.56 2.42 -36.91
N MET A 16 -12.51 3.69 -36.59
CA MET A 16 -13.66 4.52 -36.26
C MET A 16 -13.52 5.90 -36.90
N SER A 17 -14.60 6.41 -37.47
CA SER A 17 -14.62 7.79 -37.95
C SER A 17 -15.03 8.77 -36.86
N LYS A 18 -14.46 9.96 -36.89
CA LYS A 18 -14.83 11.11 -36.06
C LYS A 18 -14.82 10.80 -34.55
N VAL A 19 -13.74 10.20 -34.04
CA VAL A 19 -13.51 10.05 -32.59
C VAL A 19 -13.00 11.36 -32.01
N THR A 20 -13.46 11.68 -30.78
CA THR A 20 -12.94 12.83 -30.01
C THR A 20 -12.31 12.32 -28.72
N ILE A 21 -11.09 12.81 -28.44
CA ILE A 21 -10.33 12.49 -27.23
C ILE A 21 -9.76 13.75 -26.60
N ASN A 22 -9.60 13.71 -25.29
CA ASN A 22 -8.90 14.73 -24.51
C ASN A 22 -7.69 14.12 -23.84
N GLY A 23 -6.60 14.87 -23.69
CA GLY A 23 -5.42 14.38 -23.00
C GLY A 23 -4.29 15.39 -22.94
N TRP A 24 -3.19 14.93 -22.38
CA TRP A 24 -1.95 15.71 -22.27
C TRP A 24 -0.90 15.20 -23.23
N VAL A 25 -0.22 16.15 -23.89
CA VAL A 25 0.90 15.86 -24.79
C VAL A 25 2.06 15.27 -23.99
N ARG A 26 2.49 14.08 -24.38
CA ARG A 26 3.73 13.45 -23.88
C ARG A 26 4.94 13.84 -24.72
N THR A 27 4.76 13.84 -26.04
CA THR A 27 5.77 14.32 -27.00
C THR A 27 5.07 14.88 -28.23
N PHE A 28 5.69 15.89 -28.86
CA PHE A 28 5.35 16.37 -30.18
C PHE A 28 6.61 16.35 -31.06
N ARG A 29 6.59 15.56 -32.12
CA ARG A 29 7.76 15.31 -32.96
C ARG A 29 7.51 15.69 -34.39
N ALA A 30 8.54 16.32 -35.04
CA ALA A 30 8.53 16.72 -36.44
C ALA A 30 7.28 17.55 -36.82
N ASN A 31 6.71 18.30 -35.88
CA ASN A 31 5.45 19.08 -36.03
C ASN A 31 4.29 18.25 -36.61
N ARG A 32 4.36 16.93 -36.53
CA ARG A 32 3.40 16.01 -37.11
C ARG A 32 2.86 14.95 -36.18
N PHE A 33 3.66 14.45 -35.24
CA PHE A 33 3.31 13.30 -34.42
C PHE A 33 3.12 13.69 -32.97
N ILE A 34 1.89 13.76 -32.49
CA ILE A 34 1.55 14.01 -31.08
C ILE A 34 1.31 12.66 -30.40
N ALA A 35 2.08 12.38 -29.35
CA ALA A 35 1.74 11.31 -28.41
C ALA A 35 0.83 11.87 -27.32
N LEU A 36 -0.46 11.55 -27.34
CA LEU A 36 -1.47 12.03 -26.39
C LEU A 36 -1.81 10.95 -25.38
N ASN A 37 -1.95 11.32 -24.11
CA ASN A 37 -2.27 10.43 -23.01
C ASN A 37 -3.31 11.09 -22.07
N ASP A 38 -4.36 10.35 -21.75
CA ASP A 38 -5.44 10.77 -20.85
C ASP A 38 -5.34 10.18 -19.43
N GLY A 39 -4.28 9.41 -19.15
CA GLY A 39 -4.07 8.71 -17.88
C GLY A 39 -4.72 7.32 -17.80
N SER A 40 -5.61 6.96 -18.71
CA SER A 40 -6.32 5.67 -18.71
C SER A 40 -5.44 4.46 -19.02
N SER A 41 -4.30 4.67 -19.70
CA SER A 41 -3.35 3.64 -20.10
C SER A 41 -1.91 4.10 -19.91
N ILE A 42 -0.98 3.14 -19.81
CA ILE A 42 0.46 3.43 -19.86
C ILE A 42 0.87 3.92 -21.25
N SER A 43 0.25 3.38 -22.30
CA SER A 43 0.49 3.74 -23.68
C SER A 43 -0.25 5.02 -24.06
N SER A 44 0.39 5.83 -24.90
CA SER A 44 -0.23 7.00 -25.52
C SER A 44 -0.75 6.64 -26.90
N VAL A 45 -1.80 7.31 -27.35
CA VAL A 45 -2.23 7.22 -28.76
C VAL A 45 -1.42 8.22 -29.59
N GLN A 46 -0.99 7.80 -30.76
CA GLN A 46 -0.37 8.70 -31.73
C GLN A 46 -1.47 9.43 -32.51
N CYS A 47 -1.37 10.76 -32.52
CA CYS A 47 -2.21 11.61 -33.37
C CYS A 47 -1.32 12.21 -34.46
N VAL A 48 -1.71 12.01 -35.71
CA VAL A 48 -0.98 12.48 -36.89
C VAL A 48 -1.63 13.77 -37.36
N VAL A 49 -0.87 14.85 -37.29
CA VAL A 49 -1.30 16.19 -37.68
C VAL A 49 -0.74 16.47 -39.07
N ASP A 50 -1.56 16.89 -40.00
CA ASP A 50 -1.10 17.50 -41.25
C ASP A 50 -0.94 19.01 -41.01
N PHE A 51 0.29 19.45 -40.84
CA PHE A 51 0.61 20.82 -40.46
C PHE A 51 0.15 21.87 -41.46
N GLU A 52 -0.08 21.48 -42.74
CA GLU A 52 -0.59 22.39 -43.75
C GLU A 52 -2.06 22.80 -43.51
N ASN A 53 -2.78 21.99 -42.75
CA ASN A 53 -4.21 22.18 -42.40
C ASN A 53 -4.43 22.94 -41.11
N PHE A 54 -3.36 23.32 -40.37
CA PHE A 54 -3.48 23.96 -39.06
C PHE A 54 -2.66 25.26 -39.01
N ASP A 55 -3.18 26.25 -38.31
CA ASP A 55 -2.50 27.53 -38.06
C ASP A 55 -1.19 27.27 -37.28
N GLU A 56 -0.09 27.80 -37.77
CA GLU A 56 1.22 27.70 -37.14
C GLU A 56 1.21 28.24 -35.70
N SER A 57 0.37 29.25 -35.41
CA SER A 57 0.19 29.82 -34.06
C SER A 57 -0.38 28.82 -33.08
N ILE A 58 -1.21 27.88 -33.53
CA ILE A 58 -1.76 26.80 -32.72
C ILE A 58 -0.68 25.74 -32.50
N LEU A 59 0.02 25.34 -33.55
CA LEU A 59 1.08 24.31 -33.46
C LEU A 59 2.21 24.71 -32.51
N LYS A 60 2.60 26.00 -32.50
CA LYS A 60 3.60 26.53 -31.56
C LYS A 60 3.25 26.44 -30.09
N LYS A 61 1.95 26.30 -29.75
CA LYS A 61 1.49 26.13 -28.38
C LYS A 61 1.51 24.68 -27.89
N ILE A 62 1.81 23.72 -28.78
CA ILE A 62 1.82 22.30 -28.46
C ILE A 62 3.18 21.88 -27.92
N ASN A 63 3.31 21.88 -26.62
CA ASN A 63 4.48 21.46 -25.87
C ASN A 63 4.18 20.23 -25.00
N THR A 64 5.22 19.56 -24.48
CA THR A 64 5.03 18.53 -23.46
C THR A 64 4.26 19.10 -22.28
N GLY A 65 3.15 18.44 -21.90
CA GLY A 65 2.27 18.89 -20.82
C GLY A 65 1.06 19.71 -21.27
N THR A 66 1.03 20.25 -22.49
CA THR A 66 -0.15 20.93 -23.06
C THR A 66 -1.35 19.98 -23.06
N SER A 67 -2.53 20.47 -22.65
CA SER A 67 -3.78 19.71 -22.74
C SER A 67 -4.50 20.04 -24.05
N LEU A 68 -4.93 18.98 -24.74
CA LEU A 68 -5.57 19.07 -26.07
C LEU A 68 -6.88 18.33 -26.09
N GLU A 69 -7.82 18.84 -26.90
CA GLU A 69 -8.93 18.10 -27.48
C GLU A 69 -8.59 17.83 -28.96
N ILE A 70 -8.67 16.58 -29.35
CA ILE A 70 -8.37 16.13 -30.71
C ILE A 70 -9.57 15.38 -31.27
N THR A 71 -10.02 15.75 -32.46
CA THR A 71 -11.00 15.02 -33.24
C THR A 71 -10.35 14.50 -34.53
N GLY A 72 -10.65 13.27 -34.90
CA GLY A 72 -10.07 12.67 -36.09
C GLY A 72 -10.57 11.27 -36.36
N ASP A 73 -10.00 10.58 -37.32
CA ASP A 73 -10.33 9.21 -37.67
C ASP A 73 -9.30 8.26 -37.08
N LEU A 74 -9.78 7.25 -36.32
CA LEU A 74 -8.96 6.16 -35.83
C LEU A 74 -8.73 5.16 -36.96
N VAL A 75 -7.49 5.03 -37.38
CA VAL A 75 -7.07 4.18 -38.51
C VAL A 75 -5.98 3.19 -38.08
N GLU A 76 -5.73 2.19 -38.94
CA GLU A 76 -4.56 1.33 -38.79
C GLU A 76 -3.29 2.15 -38.99
N SER A 77 -2.33 2.03 -38.07
CA SER A 77 -1.09 2.77 -38.14
C SER A 77 -0.18 2.21 -39.23
N GLN A 78 0.43 3.11 -40.00
CA GLN A 78 1.48 2.75 -40.96
C GLN A 78 2.84 2.53 -40.28
N GLY A 79 2.98 2.90 -39.02
CA GLY A 79 4.21 2.78 -38.24
C GLY A 79 4.34 1.46 -37.50
N SER A 80 5.56 0.99 -37.28
CA SER A 80 5.84 -0.30 -36.61
C SER A 80 5.63 -0.28 -35.08
N GLY A 81 5.35 0.88 -34.48
CA GLY A 81 5.32 1.04 -33.02
C GLY A 81 3.94 0.91 -32.37
N GLN A 82 2.87 0.96 -33.13
CA GLN A 82 1.48 0.91 -32.67
C GLN A 82 0.55 0.32 -33.73
N LYS A 83 -0.59 -0.23 -33.26
CA LYS A 83 -1.60 -0.82 -34.17
C LYS A 83 -2.52 0.23 -34.78
N LEU A 84 -2.89 1.23 -34.02
CA LEU A 84 -3.86 2.27 -34.37
C LEU A 84 -3.28 3.65 -34.12
N GLU A 85 -3.69 4.62 -34.94
CA GLU A 85 -3.37 6.04 -34.80
C GLU A 85 -4.56 6.90 -35.19
N ILE A 86 -4.57 8.17 -34.78
CA ILE A 86 -5.64 9.13 -35.14
C ILE A 86 -5.12 10.08 -36.19
N ILE A 87 -5.77 10.11 -37.34
CA ILE A 87 -5.56 11.17 -38.34
C ILE A 87 -6.40 12.37 -37.90
N VAL A 88 -5.73 13.44 -37.52
CA VAL A 88 -6.37 14.61 -36.92
C VAL A 88 -7.09 15.44 -37.95
N SER A 89 -8.38 15.69 -37.73
CA SER A 89 -9.20 16.60 -38.54
C SER A 89 -9.45 17.94 -37.85
N ASP A 90 -9.48 17.95 -36.50
CA ASP A 90 -9.62 19.15 -35.69
C ASP A 90 -8.82 19.04 -34.39
N LEU A 91 -8.25 20.18 -33.92
CA LEU A 91 -7.40 20.26 -32.76
C LEU A 91 -7.66 21.56 -32.01
N ARG A 92 -7.91 21.43 -30.69
CA ARG A 92 -8.08 22.59 -29.81
C ARG A 92 -7.15 22.50 -28.61
N VAL A 93 -6.41 23.57 -28.35
CA VAL A 93 -5.61 23.72 -27.13
C VAL A 93 -6.57 24.08 -26.00
N LEU A 94 -6.65 23.24 -24.98
CA LEU A 94 -7.46 23.44 -23.77
C LEU A 94 -6.69 24.18 -22.70
N GLY A 95 -5.39 23.93 -22.59
CA GLY A 95 -4.48 24.59 -21.66
C GLY A 95 -3.05 24.52 -22.18
N GLU A 96 -2.43 25.69 -22.27
CA GLU A 96 -1.03 25.82 -22.67
C GLU A 96 -0.09 25.33 -21.57
N CYS A 97 1.11 24.92 -21.94
CA CYS A 97 2.17 24.53 -21.02
C CYS A 97 3.46 25.18 -21.46
N ASP A 98 4.04 26.01 -20.59
CA ASP A 98 5.35 26.57 -20.83
C ASP A 98 6.41 25.49 -20.69
N SER A 99 7.15 25.24 -21.78
CA SER A 99 8.17 24.19 -21.81
C SER A 99 9.42 24.52 -20.98
N GLU A 100 9.66 25.78 -20.66
CA GLU A 100 10.80 26.22 -19.83
C GLU A 100 10.47 26.10 -18.34
N GLU A 101 9.24 26.39 -17.96
CA GLU A 101 8.79 26.33 -16.56
C GLU A 101 8.32 24.93 -16.12
N PHE A 102 7.81 24.10 -17.06
CA PHE A 102 7.26 22.78 -16.72
C PHE A 102 8.35 21.82 -16.22
N PRO A 103 8.33 21.39 -14.95
CA PRO A 103 9.44 20.65 -14.36
C PRO A 103 9.56 19.21 -14.86
N ILE A 104 8.45 18.59 -15.33
CA ILE A 104 8.42 17.21 -15.79
C ILE A 104 8.76 17.10 -17.28
N GLN A 105 10.02 17.27 -17.58
CA GLN A 105 10.54 17.17 -18.95
C GLN A 105 10.62 15.70 -19.43
N PRO A 106 10.65 15.43 -20.77
CA PRO A 106 10.80 14.09 -21.35
C PRO A 106 12.23 13.54 -21.19
N LYS A 107 12.74 13.51 -19.94
CA LYS A 107 14.04 12.97 -19.52
C LYS A 107 13.91 12.13 -18.27
N LYS A 108 14.97 11.42 -17.88
CA LYS A 108 14.99 10.68 -16.61
C LYS A 108 15.10 11.66 -15.44
N HIS A 109 14.15 11.58 -14.51
CA HIS A 109 14.16 12.31 -13.23
C HIS A 109 14.53 11.38 -12.08
N SER A 110 15.18 11.93 -11.03
CA SER A 110 15.39 11.19 -9.79
C SER A 110 14.06 11.07 -9.01
N PHE A 111 13.97 10.08 -8.15
CA PHE A 111 12.77 9.94 -7.29
C PHE A 111 12.69 11.06 -6.24
N GLU A 112 13.82 11.59 -5.78
CA GLU A 112 13.89 12.75 -4.90
C GLU A 112 13.21 13.94 -5.55
N PHE A 113 13.64 14.31 -6.74
CA PHE A 113 13.04 15.39 -7.52
C PHE A 113 11.52 15.18 -7.73
N LEU A 114 11.10 13.94 -7.99
CA LEU A 114 9.69 13.64 -8.20
C LEU A 114 8.88 13.67 -6.88
N ARG A 115 9.50 13.48 -5.72
CA ARG A 115 8.86 13.70 -4.42
C ARG A 115 8.66 15.18 -4.13
N ASP A 116 9.64 16.01 -4.46
CA ASP A 116 9.55 17.47 -4.34
C ASP A 116 8.48 18.06 -5.28
N ASN A 117 8.16 17.33 -6.36
CA ASN A 117 7.12 17.67 -7.33
C ASN A 117 5.94 16.66 -7.27
N ALA A 118 5.50 16.27 -6.08
CA ALA A 118 4.50 15.22 -5.90
C ALA A 118 3.19 15.49 -6.64
N HIS A 119 2.75 16.75 -6.71
CA HIS A 119 1.54 17.18 -7.41
C HIS A 119 1.61 16.99 -8.95
N LEU A 120 2.81 16.92 -9.53
CA LEU A 120 3.02 16.70 -10.97
C LEU A 120 3.61 15.33 -11.32
N ARG A 121 4.14 14.57 -10.35
CA ARG A 121 4.86 13.32 -10.63
C ARG A 121 4.04 12.26 -11.35
N THR A 122 2.71 12.30 -11.24
CA THR A 122 1.81 11.42 -12.00
C THR A 122 1.79 11.71 -13.50
N ARG A 123 2.36 12.83 -13.94
CA ARG A 123 2.64 13.10 -15.35
C ARG A 123 3.75 12.19 -15.92
N THR A 124 4.49 11.45 -15.06
CA THR A 124 5.45 10.43 -15.49
C THR A 124 4.78 9.06 -15.63
N ASN A 125 5.26 8.24 -16.56
CA ASN A 125 4.73 6.88 -16.77
C ASN A 125 4.87 6.01 -15.51
N THR A 126 5.99 6.12 -14.77
CA THR A 126 6.23 5.35 -13.56
C THR A 126 5.15 5.63 -12.51
N PHE A 127 4.90 6.90 -12.17
CA PHE A 127 3.94 7.24 -11.13
C PHE A 127 2.49 7.06 -11.59
N SER A 128 2.18 7.27 -12.87
CA SER A 128 0.84 6.96 -13.37
C SER A 128 0.53 5.45 -13.32
N ALA A 129 1.51 4.59 -13.65
CA ALA A 129 1.37 3.13 -13.51
C ALA A 129 1.16 2.72 -12.04
N ILE A 130 1.98 3.25 -11.11
CA ILE A 130 1.82 2.98 -9.67
C ILE A 130 0.43 3.39 -9.18
N MET A 131 -0.08 4.55 -9.57
CA MET A 131 -1.38 5.04 -9.11
C MET A 131 -2.54 4.24 -9.73
N ARG A 132 -2.45 3.76 -10.97
CA ARG A 132 -3.44 2.84 -11.54
C ARG A 132 -3.45 1.50 -10.81
N LEU A 133 -2.28 0.93 -10.50
CA LEU A 133 -2.17 -0.29 -9.69
C LEU A 133 -2.74 -0.09 -8.29
N ARG A 134 -2.43 1.05 -7.63
CA ARG A 134 -3.01 1.40 -6.33
C ARG A 134 -4.54 1.46 -6.38
N SER A 135 -5.10 2.14 -7.38
CA SER A 135 -6.54 2.23 -7.58
C SER A 135 -7.18 0.85 -7.81
N SER A 136 -6.59 0.02 -8.68
CA SER A 136 -7.06 -1.33 -8.94
C SER A 136 -7.02 -2.22 -7.70
N LEU A 137 -5.96 -2.16 -6.91
CA LEU A 137 -5.85 -2.90 -5.65
C LEU A 137 -6.86 -2.43 -4.61
N SER A 138 -7.11 -1.11 -4.49
CA SER A 138 -8.15 -0.59 -3.60
C SER A 138 -9.52 -1.16 -3.93
N PHE A 139 -9.89 -1.17 -5.22
CA PHE A 139 -11.13 -1.77 -5.67
C PHE A 139 -11.17 -3.29 -5.42
N ALA A 140 -10.06 -3.98 -5.68
CA ALA A 140 -9.96 -5.43 -5.45
C ALA A 140 -10.14 -5.80 -3.96
N VAL A 141 -9.65 -4.99 -3.03
CA VAL A 141 -9.88 -5.16 -1.57
C VAL A 141 -11.37 -5.17 -1.28
N HIS A 142 -12.10 -4.12 -1.69
CA HIS A 142 -13.53 -4.03 -1.46
C HIS A 142 -14.30 -5.17 -2.14
N ASN A 143 -13.92 -5.52 -3.36
CA ASN A 143 -14.56 -6.60 -4.12
C ASN A 143 -14.38 -7.96 -3.44
N TYR A 144 -13.16 -8.28 -2.97
CA TYR A 144 -12.89 -9.52 -2.26
C TYR A 144 -13.74 -9.64 -1.00
N PHE A 145 -13.69 -8.66 -0.12
CA PHE A 145 -14.39 -8.73 1.15
C PHE A 145 -15.91 -8.73 0.97
N ASN A 146 -16.44 -7.87 0.11
CA ASN A 146 -17.88 -7.83 -0.18
C ASN A 146 -18.39 -9.17 -0.74
N SER A 147 -17.67 -9.77 -1.70
CA SER A 147 -18.02 -11.06 -2.30
C SER A 147 -17.94 -12.23 -1.32
N ASN A 148 -17.20 -12.09 -0.22
CA ASN A 148 -17.08 -13.09 0.84
C ASN A 148 -17.98 -12.81 2.06
N GLY A 149 -18.92 -11.86 1.93
CA GLY A 149 -19.93 -11.54 2.95
C GLY A 149 -19.40 -10.73 4.13
N PHE A 150 -18.37 -9.93 3.92
CA PHE A 150 -17.88 -8.98 4.92
C PHE A 150 -18.58 -7.63 4.80
N TYR A 151 -18.76 -6.97 5.93
CA TYR A 151 -19.24 -5.60 6.00
C TYR A 151 -18.07 -4.63 6.16
N TYR A 152 -18.05 -3.57 5.35
CA TYR A 152 -17.09 -2.48 5.48
C TYR A 152 -17.49 -1.55 6.62
N VAL A 153 -16.61 -1.35 7.60
CA VAL A 153 -16.85 -0.53 8.78
C VAL A 153 -15.88 0.64 8.81
N HIS A 154 -16.42 1.84 9.00
CA HIS A 154 -15.63 3.04 9.24
C HIS A 154 -15.36 3.17 10.74
N THR A 155 -14.13 2.96 11.14
CA THR A 155 -13.68 3.21 12.52
C THR A 155 -13.24 4.66 12.69
N PRO A 156 -13.30 5.21 13.92
CA PRO A 156 -12.91 6.60 14.15
C PRO A 156 -11.45 6.86 13.81
N ILE A 157 -11.19 7.97 13.12
CA ILE A 157 -9.83 8.47 12.88
C ILE A 157 -9.30 9.20 14.12
N ILE A 158 -10.19 9.91 14.84
CA ILE A 158 -9.86 10.56 16.11
C ILE A 158 -10.31 9.62 17.23
N THR A 159 -9.39 9.24 18.08
CA THR A 159 -9.63 8.30 19.17
C THR A 159 -8.99 8.77 20.47
N SER A 160 -9.55 8.32 21.60
CA SER A 160 -8.93 8.47 22.92
C SER A 160 -8.23 7.17 23.37
N SER A 161 -8.13 6.18 22.48
CA SER A 161 -7.58 4.85 22.78
C SER A 161 -6.26 4.65 22.06
N ASP A 162 -5.29 4.02 22.72
CA ASP A 162 -4.08 3.49 22.09
C ASP A 162 -4.26 1.98 21.87
N ALA A 163 -4.50 1.57 20.63
CA ALA A 163 -4.73 0.18 20.27
C ALA A 163 -3.45 -0.68 20.38
N GLU A 164 -2.27 -0.09 20.24
CA GLU A 164 -0.99 -0.81 20.28
C GLU A 164 -0.28 -0.70 21.63
N GLY A 165 -0.63 0.30 22.46
CA GLY A 165 -0.12 0.50 23.84
C GLY A 165 1.33 1.00 23.90
N ALA A 166 1.92 1.45 22.80
CA ALA A 166 3.32 1.86 22.73
C ALA A 166 3.64 2.85 21.60
N GLY A 167 2.64 3.32 20.84
CA GLY A 167 2.86 4.18 19.68
C GLY A 167 2.96 5.65 20.05
N GLU A 168 3.94 6.38 19.49
CA GLU A 168 3.88 7.83 19.46
C GLU A 168 2.71 8.26 18.57
N GLN A 169 1.67 8.86 19.18
CA GLN A 169 0.46 9.31 18.49
C GLN A 169 0.52 10.79 18.18
N PHE A 170 -0.06 11.20 17.05
CA PHE A 170 -0.34 12.60 16.78
C PHE A 170 -1.54 13.05 17.63
N ARG A 171 -1.31 14.00 18.52
CA ARG A 171 -2.37 14.58 19.36
C ARG A 171 -3.31 15.45 18.53
N VAL A 172 -4.60 15.31 18.75
CA VAL A 172 -5.66 16.17 18.18
C VAL A 172 -6.23 17.04 19.28
N THR A 173 -6.09 18.35 19.17
CA THR A 173 -6.54 19.32 20.18
C THR A 173 -6.98 20.61 19.54
N THR A 174 -7.98 21.28 20.13
CA THR A 174 -8.38 22.65 19.81
C THR A 174 -7.84 23.68 20.81
N LEU A 175 -7.13 23.22 21.84
CA LEU A 175 -6.51 24.10 22.83
C LEU A 175 -5.38 24.94 22.20
N ASN A 176 -5.24 26.17 22.69
CA ASN A 176 -4.15 27.02 22.24
C ASN A 176 -2.80 26.48 22.75
N PRO A 177 -1.85 26.05 21.90
CA PRO A 177 -0.59 25.47 22.34
C PRO A 177 0.32 26.48 23.05
N LYS A 178 0.10 27.80 22.88
CA LYS A 178 0.89 28.84 23.57
C LYS A 178 0.42 29.12 25.01
N ASN A 179 -0.85 28.81 25.30
CA ASN A 179 -1.42 29.06 26.63
C ASN A 179 -2.58 28.06 26.85
N PRO A 180 -2.28 26.77 27.03
CA PRO A 180 -3.31 25.78 27.31
C PRO A 180 -3.87 25.99 28.72
N PRO A 181 -5.12 25.66 28.99
CA PRO A 181 -5.64 25.60 30.35
C PRO A 181 -4.89 24.49 31.11
N LEU A 182 -4.58 24.77 32.37
CA LEU A 182 -3.88 23.82 33.24
C LEU A 182 -4.82 23.37 34.37
N ASP A 183 -4.61 22.12 34.83
CA ASP A 183 -5.25 21.56 36.00
C ASP A 183 -4.51 21.95 37.31
N GLU A 184 -4.96 21.41 38.45
CA GLU A 184 -4.36 21.68 39.78
C GLU A 184 -2.91 21.14 39.88
N LYS A 185 -2.50 20.23 38.99
CA LYS A 185 -1.12 19.67 38.96
C LYS A 185 -0.23 20.41 37.97
N SER A 186 -0.71 21.48 37.35
CA SER A 186 -0.02 22.21 36.26
C SER A 186 0.17 21.39 35.00
N GLU A 187 -0.65 20.36 34.77
CA GLU A 187 -0.74 19.60 33.53
C GLU A 187 -1.84 20.18 32.63
N VAL A 188 -1.80 19.88 31.31
CA VAL A 188 -2.83 20.37 30.38
C VAL A 188 -4.20 19.78 30.74
N ASP A 189 -5.16 20.67 31.01
CA ASP A 189 -6.54 20.27 31.36
C ASP A 189 -7.36 19.97 30.11
N PHE A 190 -7.28 18.73 29.65
CA PHE A 190 -8.04 18.24 28.47
C PHE A 190 -9.55 18.16 28.70
N THR A 191 -10.06 18.34 29.95
CA THR A 191 -11.52 18.43 30.17
C THR A 191 -12.11 19.70 29.52
N LYS A 192 -11.29 20.69 29.23
CA LYS A 192 -11.62 21.93 28.52
C LYS A 192 -11.38 21.86 27.02
N ASP A 193 -10.87 20.75 26.49
CA ASP A 193 -10.73 20.54 25.05
C ASP A 193 -12.05 20.12 24.42
N PHE A 194 -12.12 20.12 23.08
CA PHE A 194 -13.33 19.86 22.30
C PHE A 194 -14.05 18.56 22.68
N PHE A 195 -13.31 17.48 22.90
CA PHE A 195 -13.86 16.17 23.27
C PHE A 195 -13.94 15.94 24.79
N GLY A 196 -13.54 16.90 25.61
CA GLY A 196 -13.50 16.78 27.07
C GLY A 196 -12.50 15.76 27.59
N LYS A 197 -11.57 15.31 26.78
CA LYS A 197 -10.47 14.38 27.10
C LYS A 197 -9.38 14.46 26.04
N GLU A 198 -8.21 13.92 26.38
CA GLU A 198 -7.11 13.80 25.42
C GLU A 198 -7.51 12.90 24.26
N THR A 199 -7.24 13.35 23.01
CA THR A 199 -7.50 12.59 21.79
C THR A 199 -6.31 12.64 20.84
N SER A 200 -6.21 11.61 20.01
CA SER A 200 -5.14 11.44 19.06
C SER A 200 -5.65 10.91 17.71
N LEU A 201 -4.82 10.95 16.69
CA LEU A 201 -5.07 10.21 15.45
C LEU A 201 -4.82 8.71 15.69
N THR A 202 -5.68 7.87 15.14
CA THR A 202 -5.65 6.42 15.35
C THR A 202 -4.40 5.77 14.74
N VAL A 203 -3.88 4.75 15.40
CA VAL A 203 -2.81 3.87 14.89
C VAL A 203 -3.36 2.58 14.23
N SER A 204 -4.65 2.25 14.48
CA SER A 204 -5.34 1.06 13.95
C SER A 204 -6.83 1.18 14.20
N GLY A 205 -7.64 0.63 13.31
CA GLY A 205 -9.09 0.48 13.51
C GLY A 205 -9.51 -0.86 14.09
N GLN A 206 -8.55 -1.69 14.51
CA GLN A 206 -8.80 -3.07 14.93
C GLN A 206 -9.76 -3.19 16.11
N LEU A 207 -9.52 -2.45 17.21
CA LEU A 207 -10.31 -2.64 18.44
C LEU A 207 -11.77 -2.29 18.23
N GLU A 208 -12.05 -1.20 17.51
CA GLU A 208 -13.41 -0.81 17.14
C GLU A 208 -14.05 -1.79 16.15
N ALA A 209 -13.26 -2.33 15.21
CA ALA A 209 -13.75 -3.35 14.27
C ALA A 209 -14.13 -4.64 14.99
N GLU A 210 -13.40 -5.07 16.03
CA GLU A 210 -13.76 -6.23 16.85
C GLU A 210 -15.16 -6.07 17.48
N THR A 211 -15.57 -4.85 17.86
CA THR A 211 -16.91 -4.63 18.43
C THR A 211 -18.01 -4.95 17.42
N TYR A 212 -17.81 -4.57 16.16
CA TYR A 212 -18.77 -4.86 15.08
C TYR A 212 -18.70 -6.31 14.62
N ALA A 213 -17.52 -6.95 14.66
CA ALA A 213 -17.39 -8.39 14.37
C ALA A 213 -18.22 -9.24 15.34
N MET A 214 -18.34 -8.83 16.62
CA MET A 214 -19.13 -9.52 17.62
C MET A 214 -20.66 -9.46 17.39
N SER A 215 -21.12 -8.71 16.38
CA SER A 215 -22.55 -8.64 16.02
C SER A 215 -22.77 -8.95 14.53
N LEU A 216 -21.89 -8.50 13.63
CA LEU A 216 -22.01 -8.67 12.18
C LEU A 216 -21.25 -9.92 11.64
N GLY A 217 -20.44 -10.55 12.48
CA GLY A 217 -19.69 -11.77 12.19
C GLY A 217 -18.42 -11.55 11.39
N LYS A 218 -18.47 -10.87 10.23
CA LYS A 218 -17.34 -10.61 9.35
C LYS A 218 -17.31 -9.15 8.97
N VAL A 219 -16.29 -8.43 9.41
CA VAL A 219 -16.12 -7.01 9.09
C VAL A 219 -14.70 -6.73 8.62
N TYR A 220 -14.50 -5.60 7.96
CA TYR A 220 -13.16 -5.10 7.68
C TYR A 220 -13.15 -3.58 7.69
N THR A 221 -12.00 -3.00 8.08
CA THR A 221 -11.67 -1.61 7.87
C THR A 221 -10.75 -1.48 6.67
N PHE A 222 -10.80 -0.37 5.99
CA PHE A 222 -9.81 0.08 5.01
C PHE A 222 -9.71 1.58 5.12
N GLY A 223 -8.81 2.05 5.94
CA GLY A 223 -8.73 3.45 6.33
C GLY A 223 -7.32 3.92 6.66
N PRO A 224 -7.16 5.24 6.82
CA PRO A 224 -5.89 5.85 7.19
C PRO A 224 -5.54 5.53 8.64
N THR A 225 -4.26 5.33 8.89
CA THR A 225 -3.64 5.17 10.20
C THR A 225 -2.42 6.07 10.32
N PHE A 226 -2.06 6.45 11.54
CA PHE A 226 -1.07 7.48 11.79
C PHE A 226 -0.09 7.04 12.87
N ARG A 227 1.21 7.28 12.64
CA ARG A 227 2.27 7.01 13.61
C ARG A 227 3.22 8.20 13.65
N ALA A 228 3.44 8.78 14.83
CA ALA A 228 4.29 9.94 15.03
C ALA A 228 5.78 9.58 15.25
N GLU A 229 6.15 8.33 14.95
CA GLU A 229 7.51 7.85 15.07
C GLU A 229 8.50 8.71 14.27
N ASN A 230 9.54 9.21 14.93
CA ASN A 230 10.62 9.96 14.26
C ASN A 230 11.56 9.01 13.50
N SER A 231 11.02 8.31 12.51
CA SER A 231 11.74 7.33 11.70
C SER A 231 11.80 7.77 10.24
N ASN A 232 13.00 8.05 9.74
CA ASN A 232 13.25 8.52 8.39
C ASN A 232 13.82 7.41 7.50
N THR A 233 13.15 6.25 7.44
CA THR A 233 13.56 5.11 6.60
C THR A 233 12.74 5.01 5.32
N SER A 234 13.14 4.15 4.39
CA SER A 234 12.39 3.86 3.17
C SER A 234 11.11 3.05 3.39
N ARG A 235 10.80 2.66 4.63
CA ARG A 235 9.67 1.79 4.99
C ARG A 235 8.67 2.43 5.95
N HIS A 236 8.89 3.69 6.38
CA HIS A 236 8.04 4.39 7.33
C HIS A 236 7.39 5.61 6.70
N LEU A 237 6.11 5.78 7.00
CA LEU A 237 5.29 6.95 6.74
C LEU A 237 4.58 7.30 8.03
N SER A 238 4.31 8.59 8.25
CA SER A 238 3.51 9.06 9.38
C SER A 238 2.00 8.89 9.13
N GLU A 239 1.57 8.80 7.87
CA GLU A 239 0.22 8.50 7.44
C GLU A 239 0.27 7.41 6.36
N PHE A 240 -0.49 6.33 6.55
CA PHE A 240 -0.58 5.21 5.63
C PHE A 240 -1.96 4.54 5.78
N TRP A 241 -2.27 3.56 4.92
CA TRP A 241 -3.57 2.91 4.93
C TRP A 241 -3.45 1.46 5.38
N MET A 242 -4.36 1.06 6.29
CA MET A 242 -4.45 -0.32 6.77
C MET A 242 -5.73 -0.99 6.28
N ILE A 243 -5.62 -2.27 5.98
CA ILE A 243 -6.73 -3.17 5.71
C ILE A 243 -6.78 -4.16 6.87
N GLU A 244 -7.86 -4.13 7.65
CA GLU A 244 -7.95 -4.86 8.92
C GLU A 244 -9.29 -5.61 9.00
N PRO A 245 -9.37 -6.86 8.50
CA PRO A 245 -10.53 -7.72 8.70
C PRO A 245 -10.54 -8.30 10.12
N GLU A 246 -11.76 -8.40 10.69
CA GLU A 246 -12.04 -9.08 11.97
C GLU A 246 -13.21 -10.05 11.78
N VAL A 247 -13.04 -11.30 12.24
CA VAL A 247 -14.00 -12.37 11.99
C VAL A 247 -14.33 -13.13 13.29
N ALA A 248 -15.61 -13.10 13.64
CA ALA A 248 -16.13 -13.89 14.76
C ALA A 248 -16.16 -15.39 14.43
N PHE A 249 -16.03 -16.23 15.46
CA PHE A 249 -16.04 -17.70 15.39
C PHE A 249 -14.87 -18.30 14.60
N MET A 250 -13.83 -17.51 14.29
CA MET A 250 -12.65 -17.93 13.55
C MET A 250 -11.44 -18.11 14.49
N ASP A 251 -10.70 -19.18 14.30
CA ASP A 251 -9.42 -19.40 14.98
C ASP A 251 -8.23 -18.91 14.15
N LEU A 252 -7.00 -19.08 14.67
CA LEU A 252 -5.79 -18.67 14.00
C LEU A 252 -5.59 -19.35 12.62
N HIS A 253 -5.96 -20.63 12.49
CA HIS A 253 -5.80 -21.36 11.23
C HIS A 253 -6.73 -20.83 10.15
N GLY A 254 -8.00 -20.57 10.49
CA GLY A 254 -8.94 -19.92 9.58
C GLY A 254 -8.49 -18.51 9.19
N ASN A 255 -7.84 -17.79 10.10
CA ASN A 255 -7.28 -16.47 9.81
C ASN A 255 -6.10 -16.55 8.82
N MET A 256 -5.23 -17.56 8.94
CA MET A 256 -4.17 -17.83 7.97
C MET A 256 -4.73 -18.14 6.58
N ASP A 257 -5.78 -18.99 6.50
CA ASP A 257 -6.45 -19.34 5.24
C ASP A 257 -7.06 -18.11 4.58
N LEU A 258 -7.73 -17.25 5.35
CA LEU A 258 -8.32 -16.00 4.86
C LEU A 258 -7.24 -15.06 4.31
N ALA A 259 -6.16 -14.86 5.06
CA ALA A 259 -5.08 -13.96 4.66
C ALA A 259 -4.34 -14.45 3.40
N GLU A 260 -4.05 -15.75 3.31
CA GLU A 260 -3.45 -16.36 2.12
C GLU A 260 -4.34 -16.21 0.88
N SER A 261 -5.63 -16.54 1.01
CA SER A 261 -6.61 -16.40 -0.07
C SER A 261 -6.76 -14.95 -0.52
N PHE A 262 -6.83 -14.01 0.42
CA PHE A 262 -6.94 -12.58 0.13
C PHE A 262 -5.73 -12.05 -0.63
N LEU A 263 -4.51 -12.34 -0.17
CA LEU A 263 -3.28 -11.90 -0.83
C LEU A 263 -3.13 -12.45 -2.24
N LYS A 264 -3.41 -13.76 -2.43
CA LYS A 264 -3.41 -14.39 -3.75
C LYS A 264 -4.43 -13.72 -4.69
N TYR A 265 -5.64 -13.45 -4.20
CA TYR A 265 -6.67 -12.77 -4.98
C TYR A 265 -6.24 -11.38 -5.45
N LEU A 266 -5.68 -10.55 -4.55
CA LEU A 266 -5.23 -9.20 -4.89
C LEU A 266 -4.15 -9.22 -5.98
N LEU A 267 -3.19 -10.12 -5.86
CA LEU A 267 -2.11 -10.24 -6.84
C LEU A 267 -2.61 -10.79 -8.18
N GLN A 268 -3.52 -11.77 -8.17
CA GLN A 268 -4.18 -12.26 -9.38
C GLN A 268 -4.98 -11.16 -10.07
N TYR A 269 -5.66 -10.31 -9.29
CA TYR A 269 -6.46 -9.21 -9.82
C TYR A 269 -5.63 -8.23 -10.66
N ILE A 270 -4.47 -7.80 -10.15
CA ILE A 270 -3.61 -6.87 -10.90
C ILE A 270 -2.91 -7.52 -12.09
N VAL A 271 -2.54 -8.79 -12.01
CA VAL A 271 -1.98 -9.53 -13.17
C VAL A 271 -3.01 -9.61 -14.29
N LYS A 272 -4.28 -9.79 -13.95
CA LYS A 272 -5.39 -9.86 -14.93
C LYS A 272 -5.74 -8.49 -15.53
N ASN A 273 -5.76 -7.43 -14.72
CA ASN A 273 -6.37 -6.16 -15.11
C ASN A 273 -5.36 -5.03 -15.41
N ASN A 274 -4.10 -5.19 -15.00
CA ASN A 274 -3.06 -4.15 -15.09
C ASN A 274 -1.73 -4.70 -15.63
N ILE A 275 -1.77 -5.70 -16.50
CA ILE A 275 -0.54 -6.35 -16.99
C ILE A 275 0.40 -5.38 -17.68
N ASP A 276 -0.12 -4.43 -18.48
CA ASP A 276 0.70 -3.44 -19.20
C ASP A 276 1.47 -2.53 -18.24
N ASP A 277 0.86 -2.14 -17.11
CA ASP A 277 1.52 -1.35 -16.06
C ASP A 277 2.60 -2.17 -15.35
N LEU A 278 2.34 -3.44 -15.08
CA LEU A 278 3.30 -4.36 -14.47
C LEU A 278 4.51 -4.61 -15.38
N GLU A 279 4.28 -4.88 -16.66
CA GLU A 279 5.34 -5.08 -17.65
C GLU A 279 6.21 -3.82 -17.80
N PHE A 280 5.61 -2.64 -17.84
CA PHE A 280 6.36 -1.38 -17.86
C PHE A 280 7.25 -1.24 -16.63
N LEU A 281 6.73 -1.48 -15.43
CA LEU A 281 7.49 -1.41 -14.18
C LEU A 281 8.59 -2.48 -14.13
N GLU A 282 8.30 -3.69 -14.59
CA GLU A 282 9.29 -4.77 -14.69
C GLU A 282 10.46 -4.38 -15.61
N GLN A 283 10.17 -3.86 -16.81
CA GLN A 283 11.22 -3.44 -17.74
C GLN A 283 12.09 -2.32 -17.16
N ARG A 284 11.49 -1.41 -16.38
CA ARG A 284 12.23 -0.39 -15.63
C ARG A 284 13.19 -1.03 -14.62
N LEU A 285 12.70 -1.96 -13.80
CA LEU A 285 13.50 -2.65 -12.79
C LEU A 285 14.62 -3.49 -13.39
N ILE A 286 14.37 -4.20 -14.51
CA ILE A 286 15.40 -4.95 -15.24
C ILE A 286 16.54 -4.01 -15.71
N LYS A 287 16.20 -2.81 -16.22
CA LYS A 287 17.21 -1.82 -16.62
C LYS A 287 18.03 -1.33 -15.41
N GLU A 288 17.38 -1.09 -14.27
CA GLU A 288 18.06 -0.70 -13.03
C GLU A 288 18.95 -1.82 -12.47
N ASP A 289 18.49 -3.06 -12.50
CA ASP A 289 19.25 -4.21 -12.04
C ASP A 289 20.49 -4.49 -12.91
N LYS A 290 20.40 -4.28 -14.21
CA LYS A 290 21.57 -4.40 -15.12
C LYS A 290 22.70 -3.43 -14.74
N ALA A 291 22.38 -2.27 -14.16
CA ALA A 291 23.38 -1.29 -13.70
C ALA A 291 24.03 -1.69 -12.35
N LYS A 292 23.48 -2.67 -11.63
CA LYS A 292 24.03 -3.17 -10.35
C LYS A 292 25.09 -4.26 -10.57
N PRO A 293 26.04 -4.43 -9.62
CA PRO A 293 26.90 -5.60 -9.56
C PRO A 293 26.08 -6.89 -9.55
N GLN A 294 26.59 -7.96 -10.17
CA GLN A 294 25.86 -9.22 -10.37
C GLN A 294 25.34 -9.83 -9.06
N ASN A 295 26.12 -9.75 -7.99
CA ASN A 295 25.75 -10.27 -6.67
C ASN A 295 24.63 -9.46 -5.94
N LEU A 296 24.25 -8.28 -6.46
CA LEU A 296 23.20 -7.42 -5.93
C LEU A 296 21.94 -7.42 -6.82
N ARG A 297 21.94 -8.16 -7.92
CA ARG A 297 20.78 -8.27 -8.80
C ARG A 297 19.72 -9.18 -8.20
N SER A 298 18.46 -8.87 -8.50
CA SER A 298 17.33 -9.73 -8.11
C SER A 298 17.39 -11.08 -8.83
N GLU A 299 17.13 -12.16 -8.12
CA GLU A 299 17.02 -13.52 -8.70
C GLU A 299 15.72 -13.71 -9.48
N MET A 300 14.70 -12.89 -9.24
CA MET A 300 13.39 -12.93 -9.88
C MET A 300 13.01 -11.54 -10.41
N THR A 301 12.36 -11.49 -11.55
CA THR A 301 11.72 -10.27 -12.05
C THR A 301 10.50 -9.89 -11.20
N LEU A 302 9.88 -8.74 -11.46
CA LEU A 302 8.70 -8.28 -10.73
C LEU A 302 7.53 -9.26 -10.88
N ILE A 303 7.22 -9.63 -12.12
CA ILE A 303 6.10 -10.52 -12.42
C ILE A 303 6.37 -11.95 -11.92
N GLU A 304 7.61 -12.41 -11.97
CA GLU A 304 8.00 -13.69 -11.37
C GLU A 304 7.80 -13.71 -9.85
N LYS A 305 8.13 -12.61 -9.13
CA LYS A 305 7.86 -12.50 -7.68
C LYS A 305 6.36 -12.54 -7.36
N ILE A 306 5.56 -11.85 -8.15
CA ILE A 306 4.10 -11.86 -8.00
C ILE A 306 3.57 -13.29 -8.25
N LYS A 307 3.98 -13.93 -9.34
CA LYS A 307 3.60 -15.32 -9.66
C LYS A 307 4.11 -16.33 -8.64
N PHE A 308 5.27 -16.10 -8.06
CA PHE A 308 5.80 -16.92 -6.97
C PHE A 308 4.84 -16.95 -5.77
N VAL A 309 4.24 -15.82 -5.41
CA VAL A 309 3.25 -15.78 -4.32
C VAL A 309 1.93 -16.43 -4.74
N ILE A 310 1.46 -16.17 -5.96
CA ILE A 310 0.19 -16.71 -6.46
C ILE A 310 0.20 -18.24 -6.55
N ASN A 311 1.31 -18.81 -7.02
CA ASN A 311 1.39 -20.22 -7.44
C ASN A 311 1.88 -21.17 -6.35
N ASN A 312 2.36 -20.66 -5.21
CA ASN A 312 2.82 -21.49 -4.11
C ASN A 312 1.85 -21.44 -2.93
N ASP A 313 1.68 -22.56 -2.25
CA ASP A 313 1.04 -22.59 -0.93
C ASP A 313 1.98 -21.98 0.10
N PHE A 314 1.42 -21.27 1.07
CA PHE A 314 2.21 -20.62 2.10
C PHE A 314 2.65 -21.65 3.15
N LYS A 315 3.95 -21.77 3.34
CA LYS A 315 4.50 -22.67 4.35
C LYS A 315 4.21 -22.14 5.76
N ARG A 316 3.56 -22.95 6.58
CA ARG A 316 3.24 -22.60 7.98
C ARG A 316 4.23 -23.26 8.91
N ILE A 317 4.86 -22.45 9.76
CA ILE A 317 5.82 -22.92 10.79
C ILE A 317 5.63 -22.12 12.07
N SER A 318 5.89 -22.75 13.21
CA SER A 318 5.91 -22.03 14.47
C SER A 318 7.13 -21.11 14.57
N TYR A 319 7.05 -20.07 15.42
CA TYR A 319 8.21 -19.23 15.72
C TYR A 319 9.38 -20.06 16.26
N THR A 320 9.11 -21.06 17.05
CA THR A 320 10.16 -21.95 17.60
C THR A 320 10.90 -22.72 16.49
N GLU A 321 10.15 -23.26 15.51
CA GLU A 321 10.78 -23.90 14.33
C GLU A 321 11.58 -22.89 13.51
N ALA A 322 11.03 -21.70 13.26
CA ALA A 322 11.74 -20.63 12.55
C ALA A 322 13.02 -20.22 13.28
N PHE A 323 12.97 -20.07 14.61
CA PHE A 323 14.13 -19.79 15.45
C PHE A 323 15.22 -20.87 15.31
N GLU A 324 14.86 -22.15 15.41
CA GLU A 324 15.82 -23.25 15.28
C GLU A 324 16.47 -23.31 13.88
N ILE A 325 15.68 -23.09 12.82
CA ILE A 325 16.19 -23.01 11.45
C ILE A 325 17.21 -21.87 11.33
N LEU A 326 16.86 -20.67 11.80
CA LEU A 326 17.69 -19.48 11.71
C LEU A 326 18.98 -19.63 12.56
N LYS A 327 18.85 -20.09 13.80
CA LYS A 327 19.98 -20.31 14.72
C LYS A 327 21.01 -21.27 14.10
N ASN A 328 20.54 -22.33 13.46
CA ASN A 328 21.38 -23.38 12.91
C ASN A 328 21.85 -23.14 11.46
N CYS A 329 21.34 -22.12 10.77
CA CYS A 329 21.70 -21.86 9.38
C CYS A 329 23.16 -21.40 9.21
N LYS A 330 23.70 -21.61 8.00
CA LYS A 330 25.07 -21.18 7.67
C LYS A 330 25.29 -19.67 7.80
N SER A 331 24.26 -18.87 7.52
CA SER A 331 24.35 -17.41 7.58
C SER A 331 24.53 -16.93 9.02
N ASN A 332 23.80 -17.50 9.99
CA ASN A 332 23.96 -17.19 11.39
C ASN A 332 25.31 -17.68 11.96
N LYS A 333 25.63 -18.95 11.74
CA LYS A 333 26.90 -19.56 12.21
C LYS A 333 28.15 -18.84 11.68
N LYS A 334 28.09 -18.32 10.44
CA LYS A 334 29.19 -17.56 9.81
C LYS A 334 29.10 -16.05 10.08
N LYS A 335 28.23 -15.62 10.98
CA LYS A 335 28.01 -14.19 11.34
C LYS A 335 27.77 -13.28 10.13
N LYS A 336 26.98 -13.78 9.15
CA LYS A 336 26.60 -13.02 7.95
C LYS A 336 25.36 -12.16 8.17
N PHE A 337 24.51 -12.50 9.13
CA PHE A 337 23.41 -11.66 9.57
C PHE A 337 23.95 -10.47 10.35
N LYS A 338 23.36 -9.32 10.13
CA LYS A 338 23.65 -8.10 10.92
C LYS A 338 23.20 -8.28 12.36
N TYR A 339 22.04 -8.94 12.55
CA TYR A 339 21.49 -9.27 13.86
C TYR A 339 21.54 -10.79 14.05
N LEU A 340 22.32 -11.27 15.00
CA LEU A 340 22.50 -12.70 15.23
C LEU A 340 21.32 -13.27 16.03
N ILE A 341 20.86 -14.45 15.65
CA ILE A 341 19.85 -15.22 16.38
C ILE A 341 20.58 -16.10 17.42
N GLU A 342 20.50 -15.68 18.67
CA GLU A 342 21.19 -16.35 19.79
C GLU A 342 20.20 -17.01 20.77
N ASN A 343 19.19 -16.24 21.22
CA ASN A 343 18.25 -16.64 22.25
C ASN A 343 16.83 -16.71 21.72
N TRP A 344 16.07 -17.69 22.21
CA TRP A 344 14.65 -17.77 21.94
C TRP A 344 13.91 -16.55 22.51
N GLY A 345 12.96 -16.02 21.75
CA GLY A 345 12.27 -14.78 22.09
C GLY A 345 12.84 -13.53 21.44
N ALA A 346 13.92 -13.64 20.64
CA ALA A 346 14.45 -12.54 19.86
C ALA A 346 13.46 -12.13 18.75
N ASP A 347 13.34 -10.81 18.53
CA ASP A 347 12.55 -10.27 17.42
C ASP A 347 13.22 -10.59 16.07
N LEU A 348 12.43 -11.11 15.12
CA LEU A 348 12.94 -11.44 13.79
C LEU A 348 13.05 -10.18 12.94
N GLN A 349 14.24 -9.97 12.38
CA GLN A 349 14.49 -8.84 11.49
C GLN A 349 14.26 -9.24 10.02
N SER A 350 14.03 -8.26 9.15
CA SER A 350 13.75 -8.50 7.72
C SER A 350 14.78 -9.40 7.02
N GLU A 351 16.03 -9.44 7.46
CA GLU A 351 17.05 -10.34 6.89
C GLU A 351 16.78 -11.82 7.23
N HIS A 352 16.23 -12.08 8.43
CA HIS A 352 15.84 -13.42 8.88
C HIS A 352 14.60 -13.90 8.12
N GLU A 353 13.60 -13.05 8.02
CA GLU A 353 12.35 -13.29 7.30
C GLU A 353 12.62 -13.63 5.81
N ARG A 354 13.42 -12.79 5.15
CA ARG A 354 13.83 -13.03 3.76
C ARG A 354 14.64 -14.30 3.59
N TYR A 355 15.51 -14.64 4.55
CA TYR A 355 16.23 -15.91 4.51
C TYR A 355 15.30 -17.12 4.51
N LEU A 356 14.26 -17.12 5.36
CA LEU A 356 13.26 -18.19 5.41
C LEU A 356 12.52 -18.32 4.09
N VAL A 357 12.05 -17.21 3.51
CA VAL A 357 11.28 -17.21 2.26
C VAL A 357 12.15 -17.55 1.04
N GLU A 358 13.29 -16.86 0.88
CA GLU A 358 14.06 -16.87 -0.38
C GLU A 358 15.09 -18.01 -0.45
N LYS A 359 15.63 -18.40 0.70
CA LYS A 359 16.76 -19.36 0.72
C LYS A 359 16.38 -20.71 1.32
N HIS A 360 15.57 -20.74 2.38
CA HIS A 360 15.24 -21.97 3.08
C HIS A 360 14.05 -22.69 2.45
N PHE A 361 12.85 -22.08 2.49
CA PHE A 361 11.61 -22.71 2.01
C PHE A 361 11.35 -22.51 0.52
N LYS A 362 11.79 -21.40 -0.03
CA LYS A 362 11.55 -20.99 -1.42
C LYS A 362 10.05 -20.95 -1.77
N CYS A 363 9.26 -20.44 -0.83
CA CYS A 363 7.83 -20.13 -0.95
C CYS A 363 7.48 -19.06 0.09
N PRO A 364 6.31 -18.39 0.01
CA PRO A 364 5.83 -17.53 1.08
C PRO A 364 5.70 -18.33 2.39
N VAL A 365 5.94 -17.65 3.52
CA VAL A 365 5.96 -18.31 4.83
C VAL A 365 5.01 -17.60 5.78
N ILE A 366 4.23 -18.36 6.54
CA ILE A 366 3.48 -17.90 7.70
C ILE A 366 4.19 -18.40 8.95
N ILE A 367 4.68 -17.48 9.76
CA ILE A 367 5.22 -17.80 11.09
C ILE A 367 4.10 -17.57 12.11
N TYR A 368 3.88 -18.51 13.00
CA TYR A 368 2.84 -18.41 14.03
C TYR A 368 3.35 -18.82 15.42
N ASP A 369 2.53 -18.60 16.45
CA ASP A 369 2.86 -18.88 17.87
C ASP A 369 4.14 -18.16 18.34
N TYR A 370 4.07 -16.83 18.28
CA TYR A 370 5.17 -15.95 18.68
C TYR A 370 5.34 -15.87 20.20
N PRO A 371 6.53 -15.54 20.72
CA PRO A 371 6.75 -15.26 22.13
C PRO A 371 5.84 -14.15 22.64
N ALA A 372 5.14 -14.39 23.75
CA ALA A 372 4.17 -13.45 24.30
C ALA A 372 4.77 -12.07 24.67
N LYS A 373 6.04 -12.06 25.06
CA LYS A 373 6.75 -10.83 25.51
C LYS A 373 6.95 -9.78 24.41
N ILE A 374 6.91 -10.16 23.14
CA ILE A 374 7.17 -9.27 22.01
C ILE A 374 5.90 -8.98 21.18
N LYS A 375 4.72 -9.34 21.69
CA LYS A 375 3.44 -9.17 20.98
C LYS A 375 2.42 -8.45 21.87
N ALA A 376 1.42 -7.83 21.24
CA ALA A 376 0.41 -6.97 21.88
C ALA A 376 -0.52 -7.72 22.87
N PHE A 377 -1.14 -6.95 23.75
CA PHE A 377 -1.98 -7.46 24.86
C PHE A 377 -3.21 -8.25 24.37
N TYR A 378 -3.78 -7.87 23.23
CA TYR A 378 -5.04 -8.46 22.72
C TYR A 378 -4.87 -9.83 22.07
N MET A 379 -3.64 -10.30 21.85
CA MET A 379 -3.40 -11.59 21.21
C MET A 379 -3.60 -12.74 22.19
N LYS A 380 -4.28 -13.82 21.77
CA LYS A 380 -4.61 -14.96 22.63
C LYS A 380 -3.37 -15.67 23.13
N LEU A 381 -3.27 -15.78 24.46
CA LEU A 381 -2.21 -16.56 25.13
C LEU A 381 -2.46 -18.06 24.94
N ASN A 382 -1.43 -18.79 24.50
CA ASN A 382 -1.45 -20.25 24.38
C ASN A 382 -1.40 -20.93 25.75
N GLU A 383 -1.69 -22.22 25.79
CA GLU A 383 -1.72 -23.03 27.02
C GLU A 383 -0.34 -23.14 27.68
N ASP A 384 0.74 -22.98 26.92
CA ASP A 384 2.12 -22.96 27.41
C ASP A 384 2.46 -21.71 28.26
N ASN A 385 1.60 -20.70 28.26
CA ASN A 385 1.80 -19.38 28.88
C ASN A 385 3.08 -18.65 28.47
N LYS A 386 3.69 -19.02 27.34
CA LYS A 386 4.92 -18.43 26.79
C LYS A 386 4.72 -17.84 25.41
N THR A 387 3.80 -18.39 24.64
CA THR A 387 3.51 -17.99 23.29
C THR A 387 2.09 -17.45 23.15
N VAL A 388 1.86 -16.66 22.08
CA VAL A 388 0.54 -16.16 21.70
C VAL A 388 0.18 -16.61 20.30
N LYS A 389 -1.10 -16.76 20.01
CA LYS A 389 -1.65 -17.10 18.70
C LYS A 389 -1.56 -15.93 17.73
N ALA A 390 -0.34 -15.46 17.52
CA ALA A 390 0.01 -14.46 16.50
C ALA A 390 0.42 -15.15 15.20
N MET A 391 0.30 -14.46 14.10
CA MET A 391 0.84 -14.85 12.80
C MET A 391 1.44 -13.66 12.06
N ASP A 392 2.57 -13.87 11.37
CA ASP A 392 3.14 -12.92 10.42
C ASP A 392 3.34 -13.63 9.07
N ILE A 393 2.91 -12.99 7.97
CA ILE A 393 3.08 -13.54 6.61
C ILE A 393 4.25 -12.83 5.95
N LEU A 394 5.16 -13.63 5.42
CA LEU A 394 6.42 -13.19 4.85
C LEU A 394 6.46 -13.37 3.34
N PHE A 395 6.82 -12.29 2.62
CA PHE A 395 7.00 -12.29 1.17
C PHE A 395 8.45 -12.07 0.75
N PRO A 396 8.84 -12.53 -0.48
CA PRO A 396 10.19 -12.32 -0.98
C PRO A 396 10.48 -10.82 -1.21
N GLY A 397 11.67 -10.38 -0.86
CA GLY A 397 12.14 -9.00 -1.07
C GLY A 397 11.66 -8.00 -0.03
N ILE A 398 10.51 -8.24 0.63
CA ILE A 398 9.90 -7.28 1.56
C ILE A 398 9.92 -7.76 3.01
N GLY A 399 9.86 -9.07 3.28
CA GLY A 399 9.69 -9.65 4.61
C GLY A 399 8.21 -9.65 5.01
N GLU A 400 7.91 -9.28 6.25
CA GLU A 400 6.54 -9.22 6.77
C GLU A 400 5.65 -8.30 5.93
N ILE A 401 4.51 -8.81 5.48
CA ILE A 401 3.48 -8.11 4.71
C ILE A 401 2.15 -8.02 5.49
N VAL A 402 1.85 -9.00 6.31
CA VAL A 402 0.65 -9.10 7.16
C VAL A 402 1.06 -9.53 8.54
N GLY A 403 0.54 -8.85 9.56
CA GLY A 403 0.55 -9.28 10.95
C GLY A 403 -0.88 -9.54 11.43
N GLY A 404 -1.11 -10.62 12.18
CA GLY A 404 -2.44 -10.96 12.67
C GLY A 404 -2.43 -11.86 13.90
N SER A 405 -3.61 -12.12 14.45
CA SER A 405 -3.74 -13.05 15.59
C SER A 405 -5.17 -13.55 15.78
N GLN A 406 -5.31 -14.62 16.51
CA GLN A 406 -6.52 -14.88 17.26
C GLN A 406 -6.54 -13.95 18.46
N ARG A 407 -7.69 -13.40 18.79
CA ARG A 407 -7.87 -12.42 19.87
C ARG A 407 -8.12 -13.12 21.21
N GLU A 408 -7.70 -12.49 22.31
CA GLU A 408 -7.93 -13.03 23.65
C GLU A 408 -9.40 -12.82 24.06
N GLU A 409 -10.13 -13.91 24.18
CA GLU A 409 -11.54 -13.90 24.57
C GLU A 409 -11.76 -14.08 26.09
N ARG A 410 -10.73 -14.46 26.85
CA ARG A 410 -10.81 -14.64 28.31
C ARG A 410 -10.57 -13.32 29.02
N LEU A 411 -11.58 -12.79 29.69
CA LEU A 411 -11.56 -11.46 30.32
C LEU A 411 -10.44 -11.29 31.35
N ASP A 412 -10.28 -12.30 32.21
CA ASP A 412 -9.25 -12.30 33.27
C ASP A 412 -7.82 -12.25 32.69
N VAL A 413 -7.57 -13.05 31.65
CA VAL A 413 -6.28 -13.08 30.96
C VAL A 413 -6.04 -11.77 30.22
N LEU A 414 -7.06 -11.23 29.53
CA LEU A 414 -6.96 -9.95 28.83
C LEU A 414 -6.61 -8.82 29.81
N ASN A 415 -7.35 -8.68 30.91
CA ASN A 415 -7.12 -7.65 31.91
C ASN A 415 -5.70 -7.75 32.53
N LYS A 416 -5.25 -8.99 32.82
CA LYS A 416 -3.90 -9.20 33.31
C LYS A 416 -2.85 -8.71 32.30
N LYS A 417 -2.97 -9.09 31.02
CA LYS A 417 -2.03 -8.67 29.96
C LYS A 417 -2.04 -7.16 29.76
N MET A 418 -3.20 -6.50 29.81
CA MET A 418 -3.31 -5.06 29.76
C MET A 418 -2.52 -4.41 30.90
N ASN A 419 -2.75 -4.84 32.13
CA ASN A 419 -2.02 -4.33 33.31
C ASN A 419 -0.50 -4.57 33.21
N ASP A 420 -0.08 -5.77 32.78
CA ASP A 420 1.33 -6.13 32.63
C ASP A 420 2.06 -5.23 31.59
N LEU A 421 1.34 -4.67 30.63
CA LEU A 421 1.84 -3.76 29.60
C LEU A 421 1.53 -2.28 29.88
N GLY A 422 0.99 -1.97 31.08
CA GLY A 422 0.68 -0.59 31.47
C GLY A 422 -0.56 0.02 30.80
N VAL A 423 -1.39 -0.79 30.14
CA VAL A 423 -2.68 -0.37 29.57
C VAL A 423 -3.76 -0.50 30.64
N ASN A 424 -4.42 0.62 30.97
CA ASN A 424 -5.48 0.60 31.97
C ASN A 424 -6.79 0.02 31.35
N PRO A 425 -7.33 -1.10 31.88
CA PRO A 425 -8.58 -1.67 31.37
C PRO A 425 -9.79 -0.73 31.42
N ASN A 426 -9.79 0.27 32.31
CA ASN A 426 -10.88 1.24 32.40
C ASN A 426 -10.90 2.22 31.20
N ASP A 427 -9.77 2.47 30.57
CA ASP A 427 -9.71 3.32 29.37
C ASP A 427 -10.27 2.57 28.14
N LEU A 428 -10.25 1.24 28.19
CA LEU A 428 -10.80 0.34 27.17
C LEU A 428 -12.01 -0.48 27.70
N TRP A 429 -12.82 0.12 28.58
CA TRP A 429 -13.99 -0.57 29.19
C TRP A 429 -14.94 -1.16 28.13
N TRP A 430 -15.18 -0.43 27.06
CA TRP A 430 -16.03 -0.85 25.95
C TRP A 430 -15.45 -2.06 25.19
N TYR A 431 -14.13 -2.19 25.12
CA TYR A 431 -13.44 -3.33 24.52
C TYR A 431 -13.47 -4.57 25.45
N THR A 432 -13.30 -4.36 26.75
CA THR A 432 -13.42 -5.45 27.74
C THR A 432 -14.84 -5.96 27.87
N ASP A 433 -15.86 -5.13 27.62
CA ASP A 433 -17.27 -5.52 27.63
C ASP A 433 -17.59 -6.60 26.58
N LEU A 434 -16.89 -6.64 25.45
CA LEU A 434 -17.01 -7.73 24.48
C LEU A 434 -16.71 -9.10 25.07
N ARG A 435 -15.94 -9.16 26.14
CA ARG A 435 -15.59 -10.42 26.85
C ARG A 435 -16.58 -10.75 27.94
N LYS A 436 -17.41 -9.79 28.37
CA LYS A 436 -18.48 -9.97 29.36
C LYS A 436 -19.81 -10.38 28.73
N PHE A 437 -20.10 -9.82 27.53
CA PHE A 437 -21.42 -9.94 26.93
C PHE A 437 -21.38 -10.79 25.65
N GLY A 438 -21.43 -12.11 25.81
CA GLY A 438 -21.51 -13.04 24.70
C GLY A 438 -20.22 -13.16 23.89
N THR A 439 -19.09 -13.28 24.60
CA THR A 439 -17.77 -13.42 23.93
C THR A 439 -17.73 -14.62 22.99
N ALA A 440 -16.98 -14.50 21.93
CA ALA A 440 -16.71 -15.57 20.97
C ALA A 440 -15.21 -15.58 20.60
N LYS A 441 -14.72 -16.76 20.20
CA LYS A 441 -13.44 -16.87 19.51
C LYS A 441 -13.48 -16.00 18.27
N HIS A 442 -12.48 -15.16 18.04
CA HIS A 442 -12.39 -14.31 16.85
C HIS A 442 -10.94 -14.03 16.49
N SER A 443 -10.72 -13.68 15.25
CA SER A 443 -9.40 -13.49 14.68
C SER A 443 -9.43 -12.40 13.62
N GLY A 444 -8.30 -11.75 13.43
CA GLY A 444 -8.12 -10.75 12.40
C GLY A 444 -6.65 -10.52 12.07
N PHE A 445 -6.42 -9.69 11.06
CA PHE A 445 -5.06 -9.32 10.67
C PHE A 445 -5.02 -7.89 10.13
N GLY A 446 -3.82 -7.30 10.12
CA GLY A 446 -3.54 -6.02 9.49
C GLY A 446 -2.62 -6.18 8.27
N LEU A 447 -3.02 -5.60 7.15
CA LEU A 447 -2.20 -5.46 5.94
C LEU A 447 -1.94 -3.99 5.68
N GLY A 448 -0.68 -3.57 5.74
CA GLY A 448 -0.27 -2.23 5.30
C GLY A 448 -0.40 -2.10 3.78
N PHE A 449 -1.32 -1.24 3.32
CA PHE A 449 -1.63 -1.13 1.91
C PHE A 449 -0.43 -0.64 1.08
N GLU A 450 0.32 0.33 1.57
CA GLU A 450 1.53 0.82 0.90
C GLU A 450 2.61 -0.26 0.79
N ARG A 451 2.72 -1.14 1.78
CA ARG A 451 3.67 -2.26 1.74
C ARG A 451 3.30 -3.25 0.64
N LEU A 452 2.00 -3.51 0.45
CA LEU A 452 1.49 -4.31 -0.67
C LEU A 452 1.79 -3.64 -2.02
N ILE A 453 1.57 -2.32 -2.15
CA ILE A 453 1.89 -1.58 -3.38
C ILE A 453 3.40 -1.61 -3.67
N MET A 454 4.25 -1.47 -2.66
CA MET A 454 5.70 -1.64 -2.85
C MET A 454 6.05 -3.02 -3.42
N PHE A 455 5.45 -4.08 -2.90
CA PHE A 455 5.64 -5.42 -3.43
C PHE A 455 5.17 -5.55 -4.88
N ALA A 456 3.96 -5.07 -5.16
CA ALA A 456 3.31 -5.16 -6.48
C ALA A 456 3.99 -4.31 -7.56
N THR A 457 4.72 -3.25 -7.18
CA THR A 457 5.37 -2.31 -8.12
C THR A 457 6.88 -2.41 -8.15
N GLY A 458 7.48 -3.13 -7.20
CA GLY A 458 8.92 -3.22 -7.03
C GLY A 458 9.58 -1.93 -6.56
N MET A 459 8.79 -0.98 -6.03
CA MET A 459 9.34 0.27 -5.50
C MET A 459 10.08 0.03 -4.19
N SER A 460 11.25 0.64 -4.04
CA SER A 460 12.12 0.46 -2.88
C SER A 460 11.83 1.44 -1.73
N ASN A 461 11.02 2.48 -1.98
CA ASN A 461 10.70 3.51 -1.00
C ASN A 461 9.18 3.70 -0.92
N ILE A 462 8.64 3.59 0.29
CA ILE A 462 7.21 3.69 0.57
C ILE A 462 6.62 5.06 0.19
N ARG A 463 7.43 6.13 0.17
CA ARG A 463 7.02 7.48 -0.25
C ARG A 463 6.62 7.55 -1.73
N ASP A 464 7.01 6.55 -2.51
CA ASP A 464 6.77 6.51 -3.95
C ASP A 464 5.48 5.76 -4.32
N VAL A 465 4.77 5.19 -3.35
CA VAL A 465 3.56 4.40 -3.57
C VAL A 465 2.29 5.00 -2.95
N ILE A 466 2.41 6.15 -2.32
CA ILE A 466 1.29 6.97 -1.81
C ILE A 466 1.26 8.31 -2.54
N PRO A 467 0.09 8.93 -2.81
CA PRO A 467 0.01 10.18 -3.57
C PRO A 467 0.84 11.32 -2.99
N PHE A 468 0.66 11.62 -1.70
CA PHE A 468 1.34 12.69 -0.96
C PHE A 468 1.89 12.13 0.34
N PRO A 469 3.18 11.76 0.40
CA PRO A 469 3.76 11.13 1.57
C PRO A 469 3.84 12.11 2.76
N ARG A 470 3.54 11.61 3.97
CA ARG A 470 3.75 12.29 5.23
C ARG A 470 4.90 11.63 5.97
N THR A 471 5.94 12.40 6.30
CA THR A 471 7.12 11.93 7.00
C THR A 471 7.65 13.02 7.94
N PRO A 472 8.57 12.70 8.88
CA PRO A 472 9.18 13.74 9.68
C PRO A 472 9.70 14.91 8.83
N GLN A 473 9.37 16.14 9.23
CA GLN A 473 9.72 17.40 8.55
C GLN A 473 9.14 17.58 7.14
N ASN A 474 8.14 16.78 6.73
CA ASN A 474 7.49 16.92 5.43
C ASN A 474 5.98 16.69 5.54
N ALA A 475 5.25 17.79 5.35
CA ALA A 475 3.80 17.83 5.20
C ALA A 475 3.39 18.81 4.08
N GLU A 476 4.28 19.01 3.10
CA GLU A 476 4.03 19.81 1.90
C GLU A 476 2.90 19.17 1.07
N PHE A 477 2.07 19.97 0.47
CA PHE A 477 0.82 19.65 -0.26
C PHE A 477 -0.38 19.38 0.66
#